data_2abb1074e0c2c06019ced4e2559a9563
#
_entry.id   2abb1074e0c2c06019ced4e2559a9563
#
_cell.length_a   1.000
_cell.length_b   1.000
_cell.length_c   1.000
_cell.angle_alpha   90.00
_cell.angle_beta   90.00
_cell.angle_gamma   90.00
#
_symmetry.space_group_name_H-M   'P 1'
#
loop_
_entity.id
_entity.type
_entity.pdbx_description
1 polymer ?
#
loop_
_entity_poly.entity_id
_entity_poly.type
_entity_poly.pdbx_seq_one_letter_code
_entity_poly.pdbx_strand_id
1 'polypeptide(L)'
;LFRSVTHLLFVNLVMDGLGAMMLGNEPALSKYMKEAPRRRDEGIISKDMMTQIGFMGIWLVILSFLFLKLPVITNLFDNKAQHLTAYFVLFIFSALFNGFNVRDERFGIFKRLNENPDFLKVFFIIMLVQIMIVNAAAIPFQVFIWIGKMFSCIPFGAKGWIVTVLLSMTMIPVDCLRKFLFGCGK
;
A
#
# COMPACT_ATOMS: atom_id res chain seq x y z
N LEU A 1 0.06 14.38 7.27
CA LEU A 1 0.46 13.76 8.52
C LEU A 1 -0.77 13.24 9.24
N PHE A 2 -0.68 12.03 9.79
CA PHE A 2 -1.79 11.33 10.43
C PHE A 2 -2.41 12.21 11.53
N ARG A 3 -3.73 12.42 11.45
CA ARG A 3 -4.44 13.35 12.33
C ARG A 3 -4.63 12.83 13.75
N SER A 4 -4.49 11.52 13.96
CA SER A 4 -4.71 10.91 15.25
C SER A 4 -3.88 9.65 15.45
N VAL A 5 -3.66 9.29 16.71
CA VAL A 5 -3.05 8.02 17.13
C VAL A 5 -3.81 6.82 16.54
N THR A 6 -5.13 6.97 16.37
CA THR A 6 -6.00 5.94 15.78
C THR A 6 -5.58 5.55 14.36
N HIS A 7 -5.20 6.53 13.51
CA HIS A 7 -4.72 6.24 12.15
C HIS A 7 -3.41 5.45 12.19
N LEU A 8 -2.48 5.84 13.06
CA LEU A 8 -1.20 5.12 13.21
C LEU A 8 -1.42 3.69 13.70
N LEU A 9 -2.28 3.53 14.71
CA LEU A 9 -2.60 2.20 15.24
C LEU A 9 -3.28 1.32 14.17
N PHE A 10 -4.21 1.89 13.39
CA PHE A 10 -4.89 1.19 12.31
C PHE A 10 -3.89 0.76 11.22
N VAL A 11 -2.99 1.67 10.80
CA VAL A 11 -1.96 1.35 9.81
C VAL A 11 -1.10 0.19 10.32
N ASN A 12 -0.59 0.25 11.53
CA ASN A 12 0.24 -0.81 12.09
C ASN A 12 -0.54 -2.13 12.20
N LEU A 13 -1.77 -2.11 12.75
CA LEU A 13 -2.56 -3.33 12.91
C LEU A 13 -2.95 -3.96 11.57
N VAL A 14 -3.45 -3.14 10.63
CA VAL A 14 -3.94 -3.62 9.33
C VAL A 14 -2.79 -3.92 8.39
N MET A 15 -1.79 -3.06 8.31
CA MET A 15 -0.68 -3.24 7.38
C MET A 15 0.28 -4.34 7.87
N ASP A 16 0.59 -4.38 9.15
CA ASP A 16 1.50 -5.40 9.68
C ASP A 16 0.79 -6.75 9.82
N GLY A 17 -0.43 -6.77 10.37
CA GLY A 17 -1.20 -8.00 10.58
C GLY A 17 -1.73 -8.62 9.28
N LEU A 18 -2.56 -7.90 8.55
CA LEU A 18 -3.16 -8.40 7.31
C LEU A 18 -2.13 -8.48 6.17
N GLY A 19 -1.17 -7.54 6.13
CA GLY A 19 -0.06 -7.59 5.18
C GLY A 19 0.82 -8.83 5.37
N ALA A 20 1.11 -9.21 6.61
CA ALA A 20 1.82 -10.44 6.93
C ALA A 20 1.02 -11.68 6.49
N MET A 21 -0.30 -11.70 6.71
CA MET A 21 -1.17 -12.79 6.24
C MET A 21 -1.21 -12.85 4.71
N MET A 22 -1.27 -11.70 4.05
CA MET A 22 -1.31 -11.59 2.59
C MET A 22 -0.06 -12.19 1.93
N LEU A 23 1.12 -11.92 2.50
CA LEU A 23 2.41 -12.38 1.97
C LEU A 23 2.87 -13.72 2.56
N GLY A 24 2.44 -14.05 3.78
CA GLY A 24 2.87 -15.26 4.48
C GLY A 24 2.40 -16.58 3.83
N ASN A 25 1.32 -16.54 3.08
CA ASN A 25 0.77 -17.70 2.33
C ASN A 25 1.37 -17.82 0.92
N GLU A 26 2.38 -17.02 0.57
CA GLU A 26 3.00 -17.09 -0.76
C GLU A 26 3.77 -18.41 -0.91
N PRO A 27 3.48 -19.22 -1.95
CA PRO A 27 4.14 -20.50 -2.14
C PRO A 27 5.62 -20.29 -2.48
N ALA A 28 6.48 -21.15 -1.91
CA ALA A 28 7.91 -21.10 -2.13
C ALA A 28 8.27 -21.24 -3.62
N LEU A 29 9.18 -20.39 -4.09
CA LEU A 29 9.68 -20.47 -5.45
C LEU A 29 10.57 -21.69 -5.63
N SER A 30 10.40 -22.43 -6.73
CA SER A 30 11.24 -23.60 -7.06
C SER A 30 12.73 -23.28 -7.12
N LYS A 31 13.10 -22.00 -7.34
CA LYS A 31 14.49 -21.55 -7.33
C LYS A 31 15.15 -21.71 -5.95
N TYR A 32 14.40 -21.53 -4.86
CA TYR A 32 14.94 -21.64 -3.50
C TYR A 32 15.39 -23.07 -3.16
N MET A 33 14.83 -24.08 -3.83
CA MET A 33 15.25 -25.47 -3.67
C MET A 33 16.60 -25.76 -4.37
N LYS A 34 17.05 -24.86 -5.25
CA LYS A 34 18.31 -24.98 -6.00
C LYS A 34 19.40 -24.04 -5.46
N GLU A 35 19.04 -23.13 -4.57
CA GLU A 35 19.98 -22.20 -3.94
C GLU A 35 20.72 -22.89 -2.78
N ALA A 36 21.98 -22.51 -2.58
CA ALA A 36 22.75 -22.99 -1.43
C ALA A 36 22.11 -22.49 -0.12
N PRO A 37 22.17 -23.27 0.97
CA PRO A 37 21.70 -22.84 2.26
C PRO A 37 22.36 -21.53 2.72
N ARG A 38 21.57 -20.61 3.25
CA ARG A 38 22.11 -19.35 3.79
C ARG A 38 23.03 -19.61 4.98
N ARG A 39 24.11 -18.86 5.05
CA ARG A 39 25.05 -18.93 6.18
C ARG A 39 24.41 -18.32 7.43
N ARG A 40 24.73 -18.82 8.61
CA ARG A 40 24.17 -18.34 9.89
C ARG A 40 24.58 -16.90 10.25
N ASP A 41 25.71 -16.45 9.71
CA ASP A 41 26.28 -15.12 9.86
C ASP A 41 25.79 -14.11 8.81
N GLU A 42 24.93 -14.54 7.89
CA GLU A 42 24.38 -13.68 6.84
C GLU A 42 23.21 -12.83 7.41
N GLY A 43 23.24 -11.52 7.12
CA GLY A 43 22.17 -10.63 7.55
C GLY A 43 20.81 -11.01 6.94
N ILE A 44 19.73 -10.79 7.69
CA ILE A 44 18.35 -11.09 7.25
C ILE A 44 17.99 -10.26 6.02
N ILE A 45 18.49 -9.03 5.92
CA ILE A 45 18.21 -8.10 4.82
C ILE A 45 19.29 -8.27 3.75
N SER A 46 18.89 -8.77 2.59
CA SER A 46 19.77 -8.85 1.40
C SER A 46 20.00 -7.46 0.78
N LYS A 47 21.04 -7.34 -0.07
CA LYS A 47 21.29 -6.09 -0.80
C LYS A 47 20.13 -5.71 -1.72
N ASP A 48 19.47 -6.70 -2.33
CA ASP A 48 18.31 -6.47 -3.21
C ASP A 48 17.10 -5.98 -2.40
N MET A 49 16.87 -6.56 -1.23
CA MET A 49 15.83 -6.04 -0.30
C MET A 49 16.11 -4.61 0.14
N MET A 50 17.37 -4.28 0.48
CA MET A 50 17.76 -2.93 0.88
C MET A 50 17.53 -1.93 -0.25
N THR A 51 17.89 -2.30 -1.48
CA THR A 51 17.66 -1.48 -2.68
C THR A 51 16.17 -1.26 -2.93
N GLN A 52 15.36 -2.30 -2.76
CA GLN A 52 13.91 -2.21 -2.92
C GLN A 52 13.29 -1.29 -1.86
N ILE A 53 13.63 -1.49 -0.59
CA ILE A 53 13.14 -0.69 0.53
C ILE A 53 13.52 0.78 0.32
N GLY A 54 14.78 1.06 -0.01
CA GLY A 54 15.26 2.43 -0.23
C GLY A 54 14.57 3.10 -1.41
N PHE A 55 14.52 2.45 -2.55
CA PHE A 55 13.95 3.01 -3.78
C PHE A 55 12.43 3.27 -3.64
N MET A 56 11.69 2.28 -3.15
CA MET A 56 10.25 2.41 -2.96
C MET A 56 9.88 3.37 -1.84
N GLY A 57 10.70 3.42 -0.77
CA GLY A 57 10.54 4.38 0.32
C GLY A 57 10.74 5.82 -0.15
N ILE A 58 11.80 6.10 -0.94
CA ILE A 58 12.03 7.42 -1.54
C ILE A 58 10.88 7.81 -2.46
N TRP A 59 10.40 6.87 -3.30
CA TRP A 59 9.25 7.14 -4.17
C TRP A 59 8.00 7.50 -3.36
N LEU A 60 7.70 6.75 -2.29
CA LEU A 60 6.55 7.03 -1.44
C LEU A 60 6.64 8.41 -0.79
N VAL A 61 7.85 8.85 -0.37
CA VAL A 61 8.08 10.19 0.18
C VAL A 61 7.82 11.25 -0.88
N ILE A 62 8.36 11.09 -2.09
CA ILE A 62 8.15 12.00 -3.22
C ILE A 62 6.66 12.10 -3.54
N LEU A 63 5.98 10.95 -3.68
CA LEU A 63 4.54 10.88 -3.96
C LEU A 63 3.72 11.59 -2.88
N SER A 64 4.04 11.36 -1.61
CA SER A 64 3.41 12.01 -0.46
C SER A 64 3.59 13.52 -0.48
N PHE A 65 4.82 13.99 -0.77
CA PHE A 65 5.11 15.41 -0.87
C PHE A 65 4.35 16.07 -2.03
N LEU A 66 4.38 15.45 -3.20
CA LEU A 66 3.64 15.92 -4.37
C LEU A 66 2.13 15.97 -4.09
N PHE A 67 1.57 14.92 -3.51
CA PHE A 67 0.15 14.85 -3.17
C PHE A 67 -0.27 15.98 -2.23
N LEU A 68 0.55 16.27 -1.21
CA LEU A 68 0.23 17.28 -0.19
C LEU A 68 0.48 18.72 -0.64
N LYS A 69 1.36 18.94 -1.63
CA LYS A 69 1.83 20.29 -2.00
C LYS A 69 1.38 20.77 -3.37
N LEU A 70 1.09 19.86 -4.32
CA LEU A 70 0.70 20.28 -5.66
C LEU A 70 -0.68 20.94 -5.69
N PRO A 71 -0.81 22.21 -6.15
CA PRO A 71 -2.09 22.91 -6.24
C PRO A 71 -3.13 22.17 -7.09
N VAL A 72 -2.68 21.48 -8.14
CA VAL A 72 -3.56 20.69 -9.03
C VAL A 72 -4.28 19.59 -8.26
N ILE A 73 -3.61 18.99 -7.27
CA ILE A 73 -4.22 17.93 -6.43
C ILE A 73 -5.03 18.55 -5.30
N THR A 74 -4.49 19.58 -4.62
CA THR A 74 -5.20 20.20 -3.49
C THR A 74 -6.53 20.82 -3.90
N ASN A 75 -6.62 21.37 -5.10
CA ASN A 75 -7.82 21.98 -5.64
C ASN A 75 -8.93 20.97 -6.05
N LEU A 76 -8.63 19.67 -6.00
CA LEU A 76 -9.63 18.61 -6.22
C LEU A 76 -10.52 18.36 -4.99
N PHE A 77 -10.12 18.90 -3.85
CA PHE A 77 -10.80 18.70 -2.57
C PHE A 77 -11.39 20.01 -2.07
N ASP A 78 -12.64 19.96 -1.59
CA ASP A 78 -13.36 21.15 -1.13
C ASP A 78 -12.75 21.76 0.14
N ASN A 79 -12.08 20.94 0.93
CA ASN A 79 -11.46 21.39 2.17
C ASN A 79 -10.21 20.54 2.54
N LYS A 80 -9.38 21.12 3.42
CA LYS A 80 -8.15 20.49 3.89
C LYS A 80 -8.38 19.13 4.59
N ALA A 81 -9.55 18.93 5.20
CA ALA A 81 -9.83 17.69 5.90
C ALA A 81 -10.12 16.53 4.93
N GLN A 82 -10.82 16.79 3.81
CA GLN A 82 -10.98 15.83 2.72
C GLN A 82 -9.62 15.47 2.10
N HIS A 83 -8.78 16.48 1.83
CA HIS A 83 -7.44 16.25 1.29
C HIS A 83 -6.57 15.37 2.19
N LEU A 84 -6.60 15.59 3.51
CA LEU A 84 -5.88 14.74 4.48
C LEU A 84 -6.47 13.34 4.59
N THR A 85 -7.80 13.19 4.42
CA THR A 85 -8.44 11.87 4.34
C THR A 85 -7.99 11.13 3.08
N ALA A 86 -7.95 11.81 1.94
CA ALA A 86 -7.46 11.24 0.69
C ALA A 86 -5.96 10.86 0.77
N TYR A 87 -5.15 11.66 1.48
CA TYR A 87 -3.76 11.30 1.76
C TYR A 87 -3.63 10.01 2.61
N PHE A 88 -4.50 9.83 3.59
CA PHE A 88 -4.55 8.58 4.36
C PHE A 88 -4.88 7.37 3.47
N VAL A 89 -5.85 7.52 2.56
CA VAL A 89 -6.16 6.50 1.55
C VAL A 89 -4.97 6.24 0.63
N LEU A 90 -4.32 7.29 0.12
CA LEU A 90 -3.13 7.19 -0.72
C LEU A 90 -2.06 6.33 -0.06
N PHE A 91 -1.77 6.58 1.21
CA PHE A 91 -0.73 5.87 1.95
C PHE A 91 -1.04 4.37 2.07
N ILE A 92 -2.27 4.03 2.48
CA ILE A 92 -2.69 2.62 2.62
C ILE A 92 -2.70 1.91 1.26
N PHE A 93 -3.26 2.54 0.22
CA PHE A 93 -3.32 1.93 -1.10
C PHE A 93 -1.95 1.79 -1.74
N SER A 94 -1.05 2.75 -1.52
CA SER A 94 0.35 2.62 -1.97
C SER A 94 1.03 1.42 -1.34
N ALA A 95 0.82 1.17 -0.05
CA ALA A 95 1.36 -0.01 0.62
C ALA A 95 0.73 -1.31 0.09
N LEU A 96 -0.58 -1.33 -0.17
CA LEU A 96 -1.27 -2.47 -0.78
C LEU A 96 -0.75 -2.78 -2.19
N PHE A 97 -0.62 -1.76 -3.04
CA PHE A 97 -0.07 -1.96 -4.40
C PHE A 97 1.40 -2.35 -4.36
N ASN A 98 2.17 -1.88 -3.38
CA ASN A 98 3.54 -2.34 -3.17
C ASN A 98 3.60 -3.82 -2.77
N GLY A 99 2.55 -4.37 -2.16
CA GLY A 99 2.44 -5.80 -1.88
C GLY A 99 2.59 -6.68 -3.13
N PHE A 100 2.10 -6.23 -4.29
CA PHE A 100 2.31 -6.93 -5.56
C PHE A 100 3.79 -6.97 -5.98
N ASN A 101 4.53 -5.90 -5.69
CA ASN A 101 5.95 -5.78 -6.06
C ASN A 101 6.83 -6.73 -5.25
N VAL A 102 6.46 -6.98 -3.98
CA VAL A 102 7.22 -7.82 -3.05
C VAL A 102 7.06 -9.31 -3.36
N ARG A 103 5.94 -9.72 -3.99
CA ARG A 103 5.65 -11.13 -4.30
C ARG A 103 6.61 -11.77 -5.31
N ASP A 104 7.09 -10.99 -6.27
CA ASP A 104 7.96 -11.50 -7.32
C ASP A 104 9.15 -10.56 -7.56
N GLU A 105 10.35 -11.12 -7.56
CA GLU A 105 11.59 -10.40 -7.88
C GLU A 105 11.69 -10.07 -9.38
N ARG A 106 10.88 -10.72 -10.24
CA ARG A 106 10.85 -10.52 -11.69
C ARG A 106 9.67 -9.67 -12.13
N PHE A 107 9.55 -9.40 -13.43
CA PHE A 107 8.48 -8.60 -14.03
C PHE A 107 7.10 -9.28 -14.04
N GLY A 108 6.95 -10.43 -13.44
CA GLY A 108 5.72 -11.22 -13.45
C GLY A 108 4.71 -10.87 -12.35
N ILE A 109 4.47 -9.58 -12.08
CA ILE A 109 3.68 -9.05 -10.95
C ILE A 109 2.30 -9.75 -10.81
N PHE A 110 1.65 -10.06 -11.93
CA PHE A 110 0.36 -10.77 -11.96
C PHE A 110 0.48 -12.27 -12.17
N LYS A 111 1.70 -12.78 -12.37
CA LYS A 111 1.91 -14.23 -12.47
C LYS A 111 1.65 -14.84 -11.10
N ARG A 112 1.14 -16.06 -11.12
CA ARG A 112 0.91 -16.86 -9.90
C ARG A 112 -0.14 -16.29 -8.91
N LEU A 113 -0.99 -15.32 -9.34
CA LEU A 113 -2.13 -14.89 -8.51
C LEU A 113 -3.06 -16.04 -8.17
N ASN A 114 -3.20 -17.02 -9.08
CA ASN A 114 -3.99 -18.21 -8.86
C ASN A 114 -3.39 -19.16 -7.81
N GLU A 115 -2.08 -19.07 -7.54
CA GLU A 115 -1.40 -19.91 -6.57
C GLU A 115 -1.58 -19.41 -5.13
N ASN A 116 -1.91 -18.12 -4.97
CA ASN A 116 -2.22 -17.51 -3.68
C ASN A 116 -3.54 -16.70 -3.77
N PRO A 117 -4.70 -17.37 -3.74
CA PRO A 117 -5.99 -16.69 -3.76
C PRO A 117 -6.24 -15.83 -2.51
N ASP A 118 -5.59 -16.17 -1.39
CA ASP A 118 -5.74 -15.42 -0.14
C ASP A 118 -5.11 -14.03 -0.22
N PHE A 119 -4.06 -13.86 -1.04
CA PHE A 119 -3.49 -12.55 -1.35
C PHE A 119 -4.57 -11.59 -1.87
N LEU A 120 -5.32 -11.99 -2.90
CA LEU A 120 -6.36 -11.16 -3.49
C LEU A 120 -7.53 -10.93 -2.52
N LYS A 121 -7.92 -11.95 -1.76
CA LYS A 121 -9.00 -11.80 -0.76
C LYS A 121 -8.63 -10.73 0.27
N VAL A 122 -7.44 -10.84 0.87
CA VAL A 122 -6.97 -9.88 1.87
C VAL A 122 -6.80 -8.49 1.26
N PHE A 123 -6.25 -8.40 0.05
CA PHE A 123 -6.13 -7.14 -0.69
C PHE A 123 -7.48 -6.43 -0.84
N PHE A 124 -8.50 -7.13 -1.33
CA PHE A 124 -9.84 -6.56 -1.50
C PHE A 124 -10.53 -6.28 -0.16
N ILE A 125 -10.31 -7.09 0.88
CA ILE A 125 -10.83 -6.84 2.22
C ILE A 125 -10.28 -5.52 2.75
N ILE A 126 -8.97 -5.29 2.67
CA ILE A 126 -8.36 -4.04 3.15
C ILE A 126 -8.89 -2.84 2.35
N MET A 127 -8.98 -2.96 1.02
CA MET A 127 -9.57 -1.91 0.18
C MET A 127 -11.00 -1.58 0.60
N LEU A 128 -11.84 -2.59 0.80
CA LEU A 128 -13.22 -2.44 1.21
C LEU A 128 -13.32 -1.75 2.59
N VAL A 129 -12.57 -2.24 3.56
CA VAL A 129 -12.51 -1.66 4.91
C VAL A 129 -12.11 -0.19 4.84
N GLN A 130 -11.11 0.14 4.03
CA GLN A 130 -10.67 1.52 3.85
C GLN A 130 -11.75 2.41 3.23
N ILE A 131 -12.44 1.92 2.21
CA ILE A 131 -13.57 2.64 1.59
C ILE A 131 -14.69 2.83 2.61
N MET A 132 -15.01 1.82 3.41
CA MET A 132 -16.02 1.90 4.47
C MET A 132 -15.64 2.92 5.54
N ILE A 133 -14.39 2.96 6.00
CA ILE A 133 -13.92 3.93 7.01
C ILE A 133 -14.06 5.35 6.50
N VAL A 134 -13.65 5.61 5.26
CA VAL A 134 -13.73 6.97 4.67
C VAL A 134 -15.18 7.43 4.54
N ASN A 135 -16.09 6.54 4.17
CA ASN A 135 -17.49 6.87 3.95
C ASN A 135 -18.38 6.63 5.19
N ALA A 136 -17.80 6.15 6.29
CA ALA A 136 -18.55 5.79 7.50
C ALA A 136 -19.42 6.94 8.03
N ALA A 137 -18.91 8.18 7.96
CA ALA A 137 -19.68 9.35 8.41
C ALA A 137 -20.94 9.64 7.58
N ALA A 138 -21.02 9.12 6.34
CA ALA A 138 -22.18 9.28 5.46
C ALA A 138 -23.22 8.17 5.63
N ILE A 139 -22.90 7.11 6.35
CA ILE A 139 -23.80 5.96 6.56
C ILE A 139 -24.65 6.21 7.81
N PRO A 140 -26.00 6.19 7.73
CA PRO A 140 -26.88 6.61 8.82
C PRO A 140 -27.07 5.54 9.92
N PHE A 141 -26.06 4.72 10.17
CA PHE A 141 -26.04 3.76 11.26
C PHE A 141 -25.12 4.23 12.39
N GLN A 142 -25.57 4.15 13.62
CA GLN A 142 -24.87 4.65 14.81
C GLN A 142 -23.43 4.16 14.92
N VAL A 143 -23.17 2.87 14.60
CA VAL A 143 -21.82 2.28 14.63
C VAL A 143 -20.91 2.94 13.62
N PHE A 144 -21.39 3.20 12.39
CA PHE A 144 -20.59 3.85 11.35
C PHE A 144 -20.33 5.33 11.66
N ILE A 145 -21.29 6.03 12.24
CA ILE A 145 -21.10 7.41 12.72
C ILE A 145 -19.99 7.45 13.77
N TRP A 146 -19.97 6.49 14.69
CA TRP A 146 -18.92 6.38 15.71
C TRP A 146 -17.54 6.11 15.09
N ILE A 147 -17.45 5.18 14.13
CA ILE A 147 -16.21 4.89 13.36
C ILE A 147 -15.74 6.15 12.62
N GLY A 148 -16.62 6.84 11.92
CA GLY A 148 -16.29 8.08 11.21
C GLY A 148 -15.73 9.16 12.14
N LYS A 149 -16.30 9.31 13.33
CA LYS A 149 -15.79 10.23 14.37
C LYS A 149 -14.42 9.80 14.89
N MET A 150 -14.22 8.51 15.14
CA MET A 150 -12.96 7.95 15.64
C MET A 150 -11.81 8.18 14.66
N PHE A 151 -12.04 7.97 13.37
CA PHE A 151 -11.04 8.21 12.32
C PHE A 151 -11.02 9.66 11.83
N SER A 152 -12.01 10.49 12.19
CA SER A 152 -12.12 11.87 11.68
C SER A 152 -11.98 11.96 10.15
N CYS A 153 -12.41 10.93 9.43
CA CYS A 153 -12.42 10.88 7.98
C CYS A 153 -13.64 11.65 7.44
N ILE A 154 -13.43 12.36 6.35
CA ILE A 154 -14.48 13.10 5.65
C ILE A 154 -14.58 12.55 4.23
N PRO A 155 -15.75 12.08 3.80
CA PRO A 155 -15.97 11.61 2.44
C PRO A 155 -15.60 12.68 1.42
N PHE A 156 -15.02 12.26 0.30
CA PHE A 156 -14.64 13.14 -0.79
C PHE A 156 -15.14 12.60 -2.14
N GLY A 157 -15.22 13.49 -3.13
CA GLY A 157 -15.85 13.19 -4.41
C GLY A 157 -15.10 12.16 -5.27
N ALA A 158 -15.80 11.62 -6.28
CA ALA A 158 -15.28 10.59 -7.18
C ALA A 158 -13.96 11.00 -7.88
N LYS A 159 -13.80 12.27 -8.24
CA LYS A 159 -12.55 12.78 -8.84
C LYS A 159 -11.35 12.59 -7.91
N GLY A 160 -11.53 12.88 -6.61
CA GLY A 160 -10.52 12.65 -5.59
C GLY A 160 -10.17 11.17 -5.46
N TRP A 161 -11.17 10.26 -5.48
CA TRP A 161 -10.95 8.82 -5.45
C TRP A 161 -10.14 8.34 -6.66
N ILE A 162 -10.52 8.72 -7.88
CA ILE A 162 -9.80 8.33 -9.10
C ILE A 162 -8.34 8.75 -9.04
N VAL A 163 -8.08 10.01 -8.71
CA VAL A 163 -6.69 10.53 -8.62
C VAL A 163 -5.91 9.82 -7.54
N THR A 164 -6.49 9.61 -6.37
CA THR A 164 -5.82 8.92 -5.24
C THR A 164 -5.46 7.48 -5.61
N VAL A 165 -6.38 6.73 -6.22
CA VAL A 165 -6.14 5.35 -6.65
C VAL A 165 -5.07 5.29 -7.74
N LEU A 166 -5.17 6.13 -8.78
CA LEU A 166 -4.19 6.17 -9.87
C LEU A 166 -2.78 6.49 -9.37
N LEU A 167 -2.66 7.46 -8.47
CA LEU A 167 -1.38 7.81 -7.87
C LEU A 167 -0.82 6.67 -7.00
N SER A 168 -1.67 5.98 -6.24
CA SER A 168 -1.24 4.81 -5.47
C SER A 168 -0.75 3.66 -6.35
N MET A 169 -1.40 3.45 -7.51
CA MET A 169 -0.99 2.43 -8.49
C MET A 169 0.39 2.70 -9.08
N THR A 170 0.93 3.93 -9.03
CA THR A 170 2.29 4.24 -9.52
C THR A 170 3.38 3.44 -8.83
N MET A 171 3.10 2.87 -7.65
CA MET A 171 4.03 1.96 -6.96
C MET A 171 4.43 0.77 -7.84
N ILE A 172 3.52 0.27 -8.70
CA ILE A 172 3.78 -0.88 -9.58
C ILE A 172 4.79 -0.53 -10.71
N PRO A 173 4.51 0.46 -11.58
CA PRO A 173 5.45 0.78 -12.67
C PRO A 173 6.79 1.30 -12.17
N VAL A 174 6.83 1.95 -11.02
CA VAL A 174 8.08 2.44 -10.42
C VAL A 174 8.96 1.28 -9.94
N ASP A 175 8.38 0.23 -9.36
CA ASP A 175 9.15 -0.98 -9.03
C ASP A 175 9.62 -1.71 -10.30
N CYS A 176 8.81 -1.75 -11.35
CA CYS A 176 9.25 -2.28 -12.65
C CYS A 176 10.45 -1.50 -13.18
N LEU A 177 10.46 -0.17 -13.08
CA LEU A 177 11.60 0.66 -13.43
C LEU A 177 12.83 0.33 -12.58
N ARG A 178 12.66 0.18 -11.27
CA ARG A 178 13.75 -0.26 -10.37
C ARG A 178 14.35 -1.59 -10.83
N LYS A 179 13.51 -2.60 -11.08
CA LYS A 179 13.92 -3.93 -11.53
C LYS A 179 14.68 -3.86 -12.86
N PHE A 180 14.28 -2.95 -13.74
CA PHE A 180 14.99 -2.70 -15.01
C PHE A 180 16.35 -2.04 -14.80
N LEU A 181 16.44 -1.02 -13.94
CA LEU A 181 17.68 -0.26 -13.70
C LEU A 181 18.73 -1.05 -12.93
N PHE A 182 18.30 -1.81 -11.93
CA PHE A 182 19.22 -2.53 -11.03
C PHE A 182 19.40 -4.01 -11.39
N GLY A 183 18.78 -4.48 -12.48
CA GLY A 183 19.01 -5.81 -13.01
C GLY A 183 18.62 -6.94 -12.05
N CYS A 184 17.63 -6.74 -11.20
CA CYS A 184 17.10 -7.79 -10.32
C CYS A 184 16.55 -8.93 -11.19
N GLY A 185 17.37 -9.99 -11.40
CA GLY A 185 16.92 -11.13 -12.20
C GLY A 185 18.00 -11.78 -13.05
N LYS A 186 19.29 -11.75 -12.66
CA LYS A 186 20.28 -12.71 -13.16
C LYS A 186 20.31 -13.95 -12.31
#